data_b9f97967852867a6a7d6b23dc5e21baa
#
_entry.id   b9f97967852867a6a7d6b23dc5e21baa
#
_cell.length_a   1.000
_cell.length_b   1.000
_cell.length_c   1.000
_cell.angle_alpha   90.00
_cell.angle_beta   90.00
_cell.angle_gamma   90.00
#
_symmetry.space_group_name_H-M   'P 1'
#
loop_
_entity.id
_entity.type
_entity.pdbx_description
1 polymer ?
#
loop_
_entity_poly.entity_id
_entity_poly.type
_entity_poly.pdbx_seq_one_letter_code
_entity_poly.pdbx_strand_id
1 'polypeptide(L)'
;MCFSATSSFIASAAIGSIGIATLRHVREPRALLFAAVPMLFAVHQFSEGFVWLGLEGRIGKIGFDHISFLFMLYAQGILPLLMPAAVVLMEPPGRRRLAILALTGIGAVVFVWDISGLIFLPSQCFVEQNSIAYRNPMTGNMWISYLYILATCGSLLLSTHRVVRWYGALNVIALTIAEIIKEYAFASVWCFYAALMSIMIYWQFNRRNIDIGTPNGASPVLKPFLLTWLRRTKAAVVRPR
;
A
#
# COMPACT_ATOMS: atom_id res chain seq x y z
N MET A 1 -14.60 -11.41 -1.31
CA MET A 1 -15.07 -10.03 -1.32
C MET A 1 -14.65 -9.27 -2.59
N CYS A 2 -13.66 -9.71 -3.32
CA CYS A 2 -13.25 -9.08 -4.60
C CYS A 2 -13.79 -9.85 -5.81
N PHE A 3 -15.05 -10.27 -5.75
CA PHE A 3 -15.69 -11.09 -6.77
C PHE A 3 -16.57 -10.31 -7.76
N SER A 4 -16.55 -8.98 -7.66
CA SER A 4 -17.33 -8.09 -8.53
C SER A 4 -16.86 -6.65 -8.40
N ALA A 5 -17.15 -5.82 -9.40
CA ALA A 5 -16.90 -4.38 -9.36
C ALA A 5 -17.53 -3.71 -8.12
N THR A 6 -18.78 -4.06 -7.80
CA THR A 6 -19.51 -3.49 -6.66
C THR A 6 -18.82 -3.79 -5.34
N SER A 7 -18.35 -5.02 -5.11
CA SER A 7 -17.66 -5.37 -3.86
C SER A 7 -16.31 -4.65 -3.74
N SER A 8 -15.57 -4.47 -4.83
CA SER A 8 -14.31 -3.72 -4.84
C SER A 8 -14.52 -2.24 -4.53
N PHE A 9 -15.57 -1.60 -5.05
CA PHE A 9 -15.90 -0.21 -4.72
C PHE A 9 -16.36 -0.04 -3.27
N ILE A 10 -17.17 -0.94 -2.73
CA ILE A 10 -17.59 -0.90 -1.32
C ILE A 10 -16.38 -1.06 -0.40
N ALA A 11 -15.49 -2.02 -0.68
CA ALA A 11 -14.26 -2.23 0.08
C ALA A 11 -13.36 -0.99 0.02
N SER A 12 -13.19 -0.39 -1.18
CA SER A 12 -12.45 0.85 -1.36
C SER A 12 -13.00 1.99 -0.50
N ALA A 13 -14.31 2.21 -0.49
CA ALA A 13 -14.95 3.25 0.30
C ALA A 13 -14.72 3.03 1.81
N ALA A 14 -14.86 1.79 2.29
CA ALA A 14 -14.65 1.44 3.69
C ALA A 14 -13.18 1.65 4.11
N ILE A 15 -12.22 1.11 3.34
CA ILE A 15 -10.78 1.26 3.62
C ILE A 15 -10.36 2.73 3.49
N GLY A 16 -10.89 3.45 2.51
CA GLY A 16 -10.62 4.88 2.28
C GLY A 16 -11.09 5.75 3.43
N SER A 17 -12.24 5.46 4.00
CA SER A 17 -12.75 6.15 5.20
C SER A 17 -11.79 5.99 6.38
N ILE A 18 -11.28 4.77 6.58
CA ILE A 18 -10.26 4.47 7.59
C ILE A 18 -8.95 5.20 7.26
N GLY A 19 -8.54 5.24 5.99
CA GLY A 19 -7.35 5.94 5.52
C GLY A 19 -7.41 7.44 5.80
N ILE A 20 -8.53 8.09 5.49
CA ILE A 20 -8.76 9.52 5.81
C ILE A 20 -8.67 9.75 7.32
N ALA A 21 -9.33 8.90 8.11
CA ALA A 21 -9.29 8.99 9.56
C ALA A 21 -7.86 8.81 10.09
N THR A 22 -7.09 7.86 9.56
CA THR A 22 -5.69 7.62 9.94
C THR A 22 -4.82 8.83 9.64
N LEU A 23 -4.90 9.39 8.44
CA LEU A 23 -4.10 10.54 8.01
C LEU A 23 -4.36 11.79 8.87
N ARG A 24 -5.60 11.97 9.36
CA ARG A 24 -5.95 13.07 10.27
C ARG A 24 -5.27 12.98 11.64
N HIS A 25 -4.85 11.78 12.05
CA HIS A 25 -4.19 11.53 13.33
C HIS A 25 -2.67 11.54 13.24
N VAL A 26 -2.08 11.71 12.06
CA VAL A 26 -0.63 11.77 11.88
C VAL A 26 -0.08 13.05 12.54
N ARG A 27 0.85 12.87 13.47
CA ARG A 27 1.56 13.97 14.15
C ARG A 27 2.98 14.13 13.64
N GLU A 28 3.62 13.03 13.24
CA GLU A 28 5.00 12.99 12.81
C GLU A 28 5.10 12.82 11.28
N PRO A 29 5.77 13.72 10.55
CA PRO A 29 5.91 13.62 9.09
C PRO A 29 6.56 12.32 8.63
N ARG A 30 7.47 11.76 9.43
CA ARG A 30 8.18 10.50 9.13
C ARG A 30 7.25 9.30 9.11
N ALA A 31 6.10 9.37 9.81
CA ALA A 31 5.09 8.31 9.83
C ALA A 31 4.04 8.46 8.72
N LEU A 32 4.07 9.55 7.94
CA LEU A 32 3.05 9.87 6.96
C LEU A 32 2.91 8.77 5.90
N LEU A 33 4.03 8.24 5.40
CA LEU A 33 4.00 7.22 4.35
C LEU A 33 3.37 5.91 4.85
N PHE A 34 3.67 5.50 6.08
CA PHE A 34 3.04 4.32 6.69
C PHE A 34 1.56 4.56 7.03
N ALA A 35 1.23 5.74 7.52
CA ALA A 35 -0.16 6.14 7.77
C ALA A 35 -1.01 6.26 6.50
N ALA A 36 -0.37 6.50 5.34
CA ALA A 36 -1.04 6.56 4.05
C ALA A 36 -1.35 5.17 3.47
N VAL A 37 -0.78 4.09 4.00
CA VAL A 37 -0.97 2.72 3.50
C VAL A 37 -2.46 2.36 3.33
N PRO A 38 -3.37 2.61 4.30
CA PRO A 38 -4.80 2.34 4.10
C PRO A 38 -5.39 3.12 2.92
N MET A 39 -5.01 4.38 2.73
CA MET A 39 -5.51 5.19 1.62
C MET A 39 -4.99 4.66 0.27
N LEU A 40 -3.72 4.25 0.21
CA LEU A 40 -3.12 3.66 -0.99
C LEU A 40 -3.80 2.33 -1.35
N PHE A 41 -4.12 1.49 -0.36
CA PHE A 41 -4.91 0.27 -0.58
C PHE A 41 -6.34 0.58 -1.01
N ALA A 42 -6.96 1.65 -0.51
CA ALA A 42 -8.29 2.07 -0.97
C ALA A 42 -8.28 2.46 -2.45
N VAL A 43 -7.28 3.24 -2.88
CA VAL A 43 -7.10 3.61 -4.30
C VAL A 43 -6.84 2.38 -5.16
N HIS A 44 -6.01 1.46 -4.67
CA HIS A 44 -5.74 0.19 -5.36
C HIS A 44 -7.02 -0.65 -5.50
N GLN A 45 -7.81 -0.78 -4.43
CA GLN A 45 -9.08 -1.49 -4.45
C GLN A 45 -10.12 -0.81 -5.36
N PHE A 46 -10.09 0.52 -5.43
CA PHE A 46 -10.93 1.27 -6.36
C PHE A 46 -10.57 0.96 -7.81
N SER A 47 -9.28 0.90 -8.13
CA SER A 47 -8.83 0.54 -9.48
C SER A 47 -9.23 -0.90 -9.86
N GLU A 48 -9.24 -1.85 -8.90
CA GLU A 48 -9.72 -3.21 -9.14
C GLU A 48 -11.20 -3.25 -9.56
N GLY A 49 -12.04 -2.37 -8.99
CA GLY A 49 -13.43 -2.23 -9.42
C GLY A 49 -13.55 -1.89 -10.90
N PHE A 50 -12.68 -1.03 -11.43
CA PHE A 50 -12.63 -0.73 -12.86
C PHE A 50 -12.05 -1.88 -13.70
N VAL A 51 -11.12 -2.66 -13.17
CA VAL A 51 -10.65 -3.87 -13.86
C VAL A 51 -11.80 -4.85 -14.05
N TRP A 52 -12.67 -5.04 -13.04
CA TRP A 52 -13.89 -5.83 -13.17
C TRP A 52 -14.82 -5.31 -14.26
N LEU A 53 -15.08 -3.99 -14.29
CA LEU A 53 -15.92 -3.38 -15.34
C LEU A 53 -15.32 -3.57 -16.74
N GLY A 54 -13.99 -3.58 -16.85
CA GLY A 54 -13.32 -3.89 -18.12
C GLY A 54 -13.51 -5.34 -18.56
N LEU A 55 -13.37 -6.30 -17.62
CA LEU A 55 -13.59 -7.72 -17.87
C LEU A 55 -15.05 -8.04 -18.22
N GLU A 56 -16.00 -7.25 -17.68
CA GLU A 56 -17.44 -7.32 -18.05
C GLU A 56 -17.73 -6.64 -19.40
N GLY A 57 -16.73 -6.07 -20.09
CA GLY A 57 -16.92 -5.37 -21.37
C GLY A 57 -17.58 -3.99 -21.25
N ARG A 58 -17.68 -3.43 -20.04
CA ARG A 58 -18.30 -2.10 -19.78
C ARG A 58 -17.34 -0.94 -20.01
N ILE A 59 -16.05 -1.22 -20.16
CA ILE A 59 -15.00 -0.26 -20.45
C ILE A 59 -14.29 -0.69 -21.72
N GLY A 60 -13.97 0.27 -22.60
CA GLY A 60 -13.24 -0.01 -23.82
C GLY A 60 -11.82 -0.53 -23.56
N LYS A 61 -11.29 -1.31 -24.50
CA LYS A 61 -10.00 -2.01 -24.37
C LYS A 61 -8.87 -1.11 -23.88
N ILE A 62 -8.73 0.09 -24.45
CA ILE A 62 -7.65 1.04 -24.05
C ILE A 62 -7.75 1.39 -22.58
N GLY A 63 -8.94 1.71 -22.08
CA GLY A 63 -9.17 2.00 -20.66
C GLY A 63 -8.89 0.79 -19.76
N PHE A 64 -9.29 -0.40 -20.19
CA PHE A 64 -9.02 -1.65 -19.47
C PHE A 64 -7.53 -1.94 -19.38
N ASP A 65 -6.78 -1.79 -20.47
CA ASP A 65 -5.32 -2.03 -20.50
C ASP A 65 -4.58 -1.08 -19.54
N HIS A 66 -4.95 0.21 -19.55
CA HIS A 66 -4.33 1.20 -18.65
C HIS A 66 -4.64 0.93 -17.18
N ILE A 67 -5.89 0.64 -16.83
CA ILE A 67 -6.26 0.42 -15.42
C ILE A 67 -5.66 -0.88 -14.88
N SER A 68 -5.60 -1.93 -15.70
CA SER A 68 -4.95 -3.20 -15.37
C SER A 68 -3.44 -3.01 -15.15
N PHE A 69 -2.79 -2.21 -16.02
CA PHE A 69 -1.40 -1.83 -15.84
C PHE A 69 -1.15 -1.08 -14.52
N LEU A 70 -1.98 -0.07 -14.20
CA LEU A 70 -1.85 0.68 -12.94
C LEU A 70 -2.07 -0.21 -11.70
N PHE A 71 -3.01 -1.15 -11.78
CA PHE A 71 -3.25 -2.13 -10.73
C PHE A 71 -2.02 -3.00 -10.49
N MET A 72 -1.48 -3.60 -11.54
CA MET A 72 -0.29 -4.45 -11.47
C MET A 72 0.94 -3.66 -11.04
N LEU A 73 1.13 -2.44 -11.56
CA LEU A 73 2.23 -1.56 -11.19
C LEU A 73 2.25 -1.29 -9.68
N TYR A 74 1.11 -1.02 -9.07
CA TYR A 74 1.04 -0.81 -7.63
C TYR A 74 1.32 -2.09 -6.86
N ALA A 75 0.62 -3.18 -7.18
CA ALA A 75 0.68 -4.42 -6.41
C ALA A 75 2.04 -5.13 -6.53
N GLN A 76 2.60 -5.18 -7.72
CA GLN A 76 3.82 -5.93 -8.00
C GLN A 76 5.07 -5.05 -7.97
N GLY A 77 5.00 -3.83 -8.52
CA GLY A 77 6.15 -2.94 -8.60
C GLY A 77 6.31 -2.05 -7.37
N ILE A 78 5.31 -1.23 -7.04
CA ILE A 78 5.48 -0.16 -6.04
C ILE A 78 5.57 -0.70 -4.60
N LEU A 79 4.75 -1.69 -4.23
CA LEU A 79 4.67 -2.19 -2.85
C LEU A 79 6.00 -2.69 -2.29
N PRO A 80 6.85 -3.47 -3.01
CA PRO A 80 8.12 -3.94 -2.48
C PRO A 80 9.14 -2.83 -2.19
N LEU A 81 8.98 -1.67 -2.80
CA LEU A 81 9.76 -0.47 -2.51
C LEU A 81 9.09 0.39 -1.43
N LEU A 82 7.78 0.59 -1.51
CA LEU A 82 7.00 1.48 -0.64
C LEU A 82 7.02 1.01 0.81
N MET A 83 6.83 -0.28 1.05
CA MET A 83 6.72 -0.80 2.42
C MET A 83 8.02 -0.66 3.21
N PRO A 84 9.19 -1.11 2.73
CA PRO A 84 10.44 -0.89 3.46
C PRO A 84 10.81 0.60 3.55
N ALA A 85 10.52 1.42 2.52
CA ALA A 85 10.74 2.86 2.58
C ALA A 85 9.90 3.53 3.69
N ALA A 86 8.63 3.15 3.83
CA ALA A 86 7.78 3.66 4.90
C ALA A 86 8.34 3.31 6.29
N VAL A 87 8.89 2.11 6.45
CA VAL A 87 9.49 1.68 7.72
C VAL A 87 10.81 2.41 7.99
N VAL A 88 11.69 2.54 6.97
CA VAL A 88 12.98 3.29 7.11
C VAL A 88 12.76 4.72 7.58
N LEU A 89 11.72 5.39 7.09
CA LEU A 89 11.42 6.77 7.47
C LEU A 89 11.09 6.90 8.97
N MET A 90 10.43 5.89 9.53
CA MET A 90 10.04 5.86 10.94
C MET A 90 11.14 5.32 11.86
N GLU A 91 12.06 4.51 11.33
CA GLU A 91 13.03 3.78 12.14
C GLU A 91 14.12 4.72 12.69
N PRO A 92 14.43 4.67 13.98
CA PRO A 92 15.52 5.45 14.57
C PRO A 92 16.88 5.01 13.99
N PRO A 93 17.88 5.93 13.98
CA PRO A 93 19.23 5.60 13.52
C PRO A 93 19.82 4.40 14.28
N GLY A 94 20.40 3.43 13.55
CA GLY A 94 21.01 2.25 14.13
C GLY A 94 21.10 1.07 13.16
N ARG A 95 21.58 -0.08 13.67
CA ARG A 95 21.80 -1.29 12.85
C ARG A 95 20.51 -1.78 12.16
N ARG A 96 19.37 -1.67 12.84
CA ARG A 96 18.07 -2.07 12.26
C ARG A 96 17.68 -1.20 11.07
N ARG A 97 17.83 0.13 11.20
CA ARG A 97 17.58 1.03 10.08
C ARG A 97 18.47 0.73 8.88
N LEU A 98 19.74 0.39 9.11
CA LEU A 98 20.64 0.00 8.02
C LEU A 98 20.19 -1.30 7.35
N ALA A 99 19.76 -2.30 8.12
CA ALA A 99 19.22 -3.54 7.58
C ALA A 99 17.93 -3.30 6.77
N ILE A 100 17.01 -2.45 7.28
CA ILE A 100 15.79 -2.10 6.55
C ILE A 100 16.10 -1.28 5.30
N LEU A 101 17.12 -0.43 5.33
CA LEU A 101 17.60 0.29 4.14
C LEU A 101 18.14 -0.67 3.07
N ALA A 102 18.86 -1.72 3.48
CA ALA A 102 19.27 -2.78 2.55
C ALA A 102 18.07 -3.50 1.93
N LEU A 103 17.03 -3.80 2.73
CA LEU A 103 15.75 -4.35 2.21
C LEU A 103 15.03 -3.37 1.27
N THR A 104 15.15 -2.06 1.51
CA THR A 104 14.63 -1.04 0.57
C THR A 104 15.38 -1.11 -0.77
N GLY A 105 16.69 -1.33 -0.74
CA GLY A 105 17.49 -1.56 -1.94
C GLY A 105 17.04 -2.81 -2.70
N ILE A 106 16.76 -3.92 -2.00
CA ILE A 106 16.18 -5.12 -2.61
C ILE A 106 14.82 -4.80 -3.23
N GLY A 107 13.95 -4.08 -2.51
CA GLY A 107 12.66 -3.64 -3.03
C GLY A 107 12.77 -2.76 -4.27
N ALA A 108 13.80 -1.92 -4.36
CA ALA A 108 14.08 -1.12 -5.56
C ALA A 108 14.48 -2.00 -6.76
N VAL A 109 15.26 -3.05 -6.53
CA VAL A 109 15.61 -4.03 -7.58
C VAL A 109 14.36 -4.75 -8.08
N VAL A 110 13.50 -5.22 -7.17
CA VAL A 110 12.21 -5.85 -7.53
C VAL A 110 11.34 -4.87 -8.32
N PHE A 111 11.24 -3.61 -7.86
CA PHE A 111 10.48 -2.57 -8.56
C PHE A 111 10.97 -2.40 -10.01
N VAL A 112 12.29 -2.27 -10.22
CA VAL A 112 12.85 -2.08 -11.57
C VAL A 112 12.59 -3.31 -12.45
N TRP A 113 12.71 -4.51 -11.88
CA TRP A 113 12.44 -5.76 -12.58
C TRP A 113 10.97 -5.85 -13.01
N ASP A 114 10.05 -5.67 -12.08
CA ASP A 114 8.62 -5.84 -12.34
C ASP A 114 8.07 -4.76 -13.27
N ILE A 115 8.48 -3.49 -13.10
CA ILE A 115 8.07 -2.43 -14.02
C ILE A 115 8.60 -2.66 -15.43
N SER A 116 9.82 -3.20 -15.57
CA SER A 116 10.36 -3.57 -16.89
C SER A 116 9.52 -4.67 -17.54
N GLY A 117 9.12 -5.69 -16.76
CA GLY A 117 8.19 -6.73 -17.24
C GLY A 117 6.85 -6.17 -17.69
N LEU A 118 6.28 -5.25 -16.91
CA LEU A 118 4.98 -4.63 -17.22
C LEU A 118 5.02 -3.72 -18.46
N ILE A 119 6.17 -3.08 -18.73
CA ILE A 119 6.33 -2.19 -19.90
C ILE A 119 6.67 -2.96 -21.17
N PHE A 120 7.57 -3.93 -21.09
CA PHE A 120 8.14 -4.58 -22.26
C PHE A 120 7.49 -5.91 -22.65
N LEU A 121 6.76 -6.55 -21.73
CA LEU A 121 6.14 -7.85 -21.98
C LEU A 121 4.61 -7.77 -21.85
N PRO A 122 3.88 -8.62 -22.60
CA PRO A 122 2.43 -8.64 -22.54
C PRO A 122 1.95 -9.12 -21.18
N SER A 123 1.05 -8.35 -20.58
CA SER A 123 0.35 -8.72 -19.36
C SER A 123 -1.05 -9.23 -19.72
N GLN A 124 -1.50 -10.26 -19.01
CA GLN A 124 -2.83 -10.84 -19.16
C GLN A 124 -3.63 -10.64 -17.88
N CYS A 125 -4.90 -10.30 -18.05
CA CYS A 125 -5.85 -10.12 -16.96
C CYS A 125 -7.14 -10.84 -17.35
N PHE A 126 -7.54 -11.84 -16.55
CA PHE A 126 -8.72 -12.67 -16.84
C PHE A 126 -9.35 -13.18 -15.54
N VAL A 127 -10.61 -13.60 -15.62
CA VAL A 127 -11.31 -14.18 -14.47
C VAL A 127 -10.97 -15.66 -14.35
N GLU A 128 -10.49 -16.06 -13.19
CA GLU A 128 -10.22 -17.45 -12.83
C GLU A 128 -10.91 -17.75 -11.49
N GLN A 129 -11.81 -18.70 -11.47
CA GLN A 129 -12.56 -19.15 -10.28
C GLN A 129 -13.13 -17.98 -9.41
N ASN A 130 -13.82 -17.05 -10.05
CA ASN A 130 -14.44 -15.86 -9.43
C ASN A 130 -13.46 -14.83 -8.87
N SER A 131 -12.18 -14.88 -9.20
CA SER A 131 -11.19 -13.84 -8.90
C SER A 131 -10.45 -13.41 -10.16
N ILE A 132 -9.79 -12.24 -10.10
CA ILE A 132 -8.99 -11.75 -11.22
C ILE A 132 -7.60 -12.33 -11.11
N ALA A 133 -7.17 -13.05 -12.14
CA ALA A 133 -5.79 -13.49 -12.30
C ALA A 133 -5.02 -12.49 -13.16
N TYR A 134 -3.84 -12.10 -12.66
CA TYR A 134 -2.90 -11.21 -13.34
C TYR A 134 -1.64 -11.99 -13.66
N ARG A 135 -1.30 -12.10 -14.93
CA ARG A 135 -0.12 -12.86 -15.36
C ARG A 135 0.79 -12.00 -16.22
N ASN A 136 2.06 -11.96 -15.85
CA ASN A 136 3.15 -11.38 -16.63
C ASN A 136 4.38 -12.27 -16.49
N PRO A 137 5.13 -12.56 -17.56
CA PRO A 137 6.27 -13.50 -17.51
C PRO A 137 7.38 -13.13 -16.53
N MET A 138 7.62 -11.84 -16.31
CA MET A 138 8.68 -11.38 -15.39
C MET A 138 8.22 -11.35 -13.94
N THR A 139 6.98 -10.89 -13.67
CA THR A 139 6.46 -10.76 -12.30
C THR A 139 6.11 -12.12 -11.68
N GLY A 140 5.89 -13.15 -12.51
CA GLY A 140 5.68 -14.55 -12.06
C GLY A 140 6.96 -15.31 -11.70
N ASN A 141 8.14 -14.67 -11.69
CA ASN A 141 9.39 -15.33 -11.36
C ASN A 141 9.50 -15.60 -9.86
N MET A 142 9.70 -16.88 -9.49
CA MET A 142 9.75 -17.33 -8.08
C MET A 142 10.82 -16.61 -7.26
N TRP A 143 12.01 -16.37 -7.81
CA TRP A 143 13.08 -15.66 -7.10
C TRP A 143 12.73 -14.20 -6.81
N ILE A 144 12.07 -13.53 -7.75
CA ILE A 144 11.58 -12.16 -7.57
C ILE A 144 10.48 -12.13 -6.50
N SER A 145 9.59 -13.12 -6.49
CA SER A 145 8.56 -13.25 -5.44
C SER A 145 9.17 -13.42 -4.04
N TYR A 146 10.25 -14.22 -3.90
CA TYR A 146 10.97 -14.31 -2.63
C TYR A 146 11.61 -12.99 -2.21
N LEU A 147 12.26 -12.28 -3.13
CA LEU A 147 12.83 -10.95 -2.85
C LEU A 147 11.75 -9.93 -2.50
N TYR A 148 10.60 -10.00 -3.16
CA TYR A 148 9.41 -9.19 -2.85
C TYR A 148 8.95 -9.41 -1.40
N ILE A 149 8.74 -10.66 -1.00
CA ILE A 149 8.30 -11.02 0.36
C ILE A 149 9.36 -10.60 1.38
N LEU A 150 10.63 -10.84 1.08
CA LEU A 150 11.74 -10.45 1.94
C LEU A 150 11.79 -8.93 2.14
N ALA A 151 11.65 -8.14 1.08
CA ALA A 151 11.64 -6.69 1.16
C ALA A 151 10.44 -6.16 1.94
N THR A 152 9.23 -6.63 1.63
CA THR A 152 7.99 -6.17 2.26
C THR A 152 7.86 -6.65 3.71
N CYS A 153 7.82 -7.95 3.93
CA CYS A 153 7.58 -8.54 5.25
C CYS A 153 8.81 -8.43 6.16
N GLY A 154 10.02 -8.62 5.61
CA GLY A 154 11.27 -8.53 6.37
C GLY A 154 11.48 -7.14 6.98
N SER A 155 11.19 -6.08 6.21
CA SER A 155 11.30 -4.71 6.71
C SER A 155 10.35 -4.42 7.87
N LEU A 156 9.12 -4.90 7.78
CA LEU A 156 8.10 -4.76 8.82
C LEU A 156 8.50 -5.50 10.10
N LEU A 157 8.97 -6.75 9.97
CA LEU A 157 9.38 -7.59 11.10
C LEU A 157 10.62 -7.05 11.84
N LEU A 158 11.52 -6.38 11.13
CA LEU A 158 12.74 -5.79 11.70
C LEU A 158 12.48 -4.47 12.43
N SER A 159 11.35 -3.81 12.23
CA SER A 159 11.05 -2.52 12.84
C SER A 159 11.12 -2.54 14.37
N THR A 160 11.58 -1.45 14.99
CA THR A 160 11.51 -1.25 16.44
C THR A 160 10.07 -1.01 16.93
N HIS A 161 9.20 -0.55 16.05
CA HIS A 161 7.80 -0.26 16.38
C HIS A 161 6.97 -1.54 16.50
N ARG A 162 6.46 -1.82 17.71
CA ARG A 162 5.72 -3.07 18.00
C ARG A 162 4.54 -3.31 17.04
N VAL A 163 3.80 -2.26 16.69
CA VAL A 163 2.64 -2.40 15.81
C VAL A 163 3.06 -2.72 14.37
N VAL A 164 4.16 -2.11 13.89
CA VAL A 164 4.72 -2.42 12.57
C VAL A 164 5.16 -3.88 12.50
N ARG A 165 5.77 -4.42 13.57
CA ARG A 165 6.11 -5.84 13.66
C ARG A 165 4.88 -6.76 13.63
N TRP A 166 3.83 -6.41 14.37
CA TRP A 166 2.58 -7.17 14.32
C TRP A 166 1.94 -7.12 12.94
N TYR A 167 1.97 -5.96 12.31
CA TYR A 167 1.56 -5.80 10.92
C TYR A 167 2.35 -6.74 10.01
N GLY A 168 3.68 -6.80 10.14
CA GLY A 168 4.54 -7.71 9.40
C GLY A 168 4.24 -9.18 9.66
N ALA A 169 4.06 -9.58 10.93
CA ALA A 169 3.74 -10.97 11.29
C ALA A 169 2.39 -11.40 10.69
N LEU A 170 1.38 -10.56 10.76
CA LEU A 170 0.08 -10.83 10.15
C LEU A 170 0.17 -10.89 8.61
N ASN A 171 1.05 -10.07 7.99
CA ASN A 171 1.32 -10.18 6.55
C ASN A 171 1.87 -11.55 6.18
N VAL A 172 2.86 -12.06 6.91
CA VAL A 172 3.42 -13.39 6.67
C VAL A 172 2.35 -14.47 6.83
N ILE A 173 1.55 -14.40 7.90
CA ILE A 173 0.45 -15.34 8.13
C ILE A 173 -0.55 -15.31 6.97
N ALA A 174 -0.96 -14.13 6.51
CA ALA A 174 -1.91 -13.98 5.42
C ALA A 174 -1.35 -14.53 4.10
N LEU A 175 -0.08 -14.26 3.79
CA LEU A 175 0.59 -14.83 2.62
C LEU A 175 0.65 -16.35 2.69
N THR A 176 1.01 -16.91 3.86
CA THR A 176 1.06 -18.37 4.07
C THR A 176 -0.33 -19.00 3.91
N ILE A 177 -1.36 -18.37 4.47
CA ILE A 177 -2.74 -18.84 4.32
C ILE A 177 -3.18 -18.78 2.85
N ALA A 178 -2.88 -17.68 2.16
CA ALA A 178 -3.21 -17.50 0.75
C ALA A 178 -2.54 -18.58 -0.12
N GLU A 179 -1.28 -18.92 0.16
CA GLU A 179 -0.54 -19.97 -0.55
C GLU A 179 -1.14 -21.36 -0.30
N ILE A 180 -1.54 -21.67 0.94
CA ILE A 180 -2.12 -22.97 1.33
C ILE A 180 -3.52 -23.17 0.73
N ILE A 181 -4.36 -22.11 0.76
CA ILE A 181 -5.75 -22.20 0.27
C ILE A 181 -5.80 -22.28 -1.25
N LYS A 182 -4.65 -22.07 -1.89
CA LYS A 182 -4.48 -21.99 -3.35
C LYS A 182 -5.26 -20.83 -4.00
N GLU A 183 -4.65 -20.27 -4.97
CA GLU A 183 -4.99 -19.28 -6.00
C GLU A 183 -6.43 -18.75 -6.09
N TYR A 184 -7.44 -19.52 -5.72
CA TYR A 184 -8.87 -19.19 -5.91
C TYR A 184 -9.40 -18.09 -4.99
N ALA A 185 -8.81 -17.93 -3.80
CA ALA A 185 -9.29 -16.98 -2.80
C ALA A 185 -8.30 -15.84 -2.55
N PHE A 186 -7.16 -15.81 -3.25
CA PHE A 186 -6.06 -14.89 -2.97
C PHE A 186 -6.53 -13.43 -2.93
N ALA A 187 -7.21 -12.96 -3.97
CA ALA A 187 -7.70 -11.59 -4.03
C ALA A 187 -8.73 -11.28 -2.93
N SER A 188 -9.62 -12.22 -2.63
CA SER A 188 -10.66 -12.07 -1.61
C SER A 188 -10.09 -12.03 -0.19
N VAL A 189 -9.14 -12.93 0.10
CA VAL A 189 -8.40 -12.96 1.37
C VAL A 189 -7.59 -11.69 1.53
N TRP A 190 -6.95 -11.23 0.46
CA TRP A 190 -6.13 -10.02 0.47
C TRP A 190 -6.92 -8.75 0.78
N CYS A 191 -8.11 -8.58 0.21
CA CYS A 191 -8.96 -7.40 0.46
C CYS A 191 -9.50 -7.37 1.90
N PHE A 192 -9.96 -8.51 2.40
CA PHE A 192 -10.37 -8.64 3.80
C PHE A 192 -9.20 -8.34 4.75
N TYR A 193 -8.04 -8.88 4.42
CA TYR A 193 -6.81 -8.65 5.14
C TYR A 193 -6.40 -7.16 5.13
N ALA A 194 -6.42 -6.50 3.97
CA ALA A 194 -6.11 -5.09 3.85
C ALA A 194 -7.05 -4.22 4.70
N ALA A 195 -8.34 -4.59 4.79
CA ALA A 195 -9.30 -3.91 5.65
C ALA A 195 -8.95 -4.07 7.14
N LEU A 196 -8.66 -5.30 7.59
CA LEU A 196 -8.24 -5.56 8.98
C LEU A 196 -6.94 -4.82 9.33
N MET A 197 -5.97 -4.83 8.42
CA MET A 197 -4.70 -4.14 8.60
C MET A 197 -4.88 -2.62 8.67
N SER A 198 -5.79 -2.08 7.89
CA SER A 198 -6.14 -0.66 7.91
C SER A 198 -6.70 -0.23 9.26
N ILE A 199 -7.57 -1.05 9.88
CA ILE A 199 -8.11 -0.81 11.22
C ILE A 199 -6.99 -0.82 12.27
N MET A 200 -6.02 -1.74 12.15
CA MET A 200 -4.90 -1.82 13.08
C MET A 200 -4.00 -0.57 13.00
N ILE A 201 -3.72 -0.10 11.78
CA ILE A 201 -2.96 1.14 11.55
C ILE A 201 -3.72 2.33 12.14
N TYR A 202 -5.02 2.46 11.84
CA TYR A 202 -5.87 3.51 12.40
C TYR A 202 -5.84 3.52 13.94
N TRP A 203 -6.05 2.37 14.57
CA TRP A 203 -6.07 2.24 16.02
C TRP A 203 -4.74 2.67 16.67
N GLN A 204 -3.61 2.35 16.01
CA GLN A 204 -2.28 2.80 16.45
C GLN A 204 -2.15 4.31 16.41
N PHE A 205 -2.54 4.95 15.31
CA PHE A 205 -2.42 6.41 15.17
C PHE A 205 -3.43 7.17 16.04
N ASN A 206 -4.59 6.59 16.30
CA ASN A 206 -5.62 7.18 17.15
C ASN A 206 -5.24 7.13 18.64
N ARG A 207 -4.74 5.99 19.12
CA ARG A 207 -4.46 5.79 20.57
C ARG A 207 -3.03 6.12 20.97
N ARG A 208 -2.07 5.80 20.12
CA ARG A 208 -0.64 6.00 20.39
C ARG A 208 0.03 6.39 19.09
N ASN A 209 0.23 7.70 18.89
CA ASN A 209 1.13 8.10 17.82
C ASN A 209 2.45 7.32 17.95
N ILE A 210 2.98 6.89 16.81
CA ILE A 210 4.29 6.25 16.75
C ILE A 210 5.28 7.26 17.32
N ASP A 211 5.78 6.98 18.50
CA ASP A 211 6.81 7.81 19.14
C ASP A 211 8.11 7.55 18.38
N ILE A 212 8.33 8.35 17.37
CA ILE A 212 9.59 8.37 16.62
C ILE A 212 10.51 9.21 17.48
N GLY A 213 11.21 8.55 18.42
CA GLY A 213 12.07 9.17 19.40
C GLY A 213 12.75 10.41 18.87
N THR A 214 12.21 11.57 19.17
CA THR A 214 12.86 12.85 18.90
C THR A 214 14.00 12.98 19.89
N PRO A 215 15.22 13.16 19.43
CA PRO A 215 16.28 13.64 20.32
C PRO A 215 15.85 15.05 20.75
N ASN A 216 15.45 15.18 22.02
CA ASN A 216 15.20 16.43 22.71
C ASN A 216 14.11 17.38 22.13
N GLY A 217 12.90 17.29 22.63
CA GLY A 217 12.06 18.47 22.91
C GLY A 217 11.51 19.30 21.75
N ALA A 218 11.54 18.85 20.50
CA ALA A 218 10.99 19.60 19.38
C ALA A 218 9.49 19.33 19.20
N SER A 219 8.69 20.36 19.46
CA SER A 219 7.25 20.41 19.32
C SER A 219 6.77 20.12 17.89
N PRO A 220 5.52 19.63 17.68
CA PRO A 220 4.99 19.19 16.38
C PRO A 220 4.82 20.38 15.42
N VAL A 221 5.62 20.40 14.35
CA VAL A 221 5.68 21.50 13.36
C VAL A 221 4.57 21.42 12.29
N LEU A 222 3.75 20.36 12.26
CA LEU A 222 2.78 20.15 11.16
C LEU A 222 1.47 20.94 11.28
N LYS A 223 1.02 21.27 12.50
CA LYS A 223 -0.18 22.11 12.65
C LYS A 223 -0.07 23.50 12.03
N PRO A 224 1.08 24.22 12.14
CA PRO A 224 1.18 25.53 11.50
C PRO A 224 1.31 25.46 9.97
N PHE A 225 1.91 24.43 9.40
CA PHE A 225 2.12 24.35 7.95
C PHE A 225 0.83 24.12 7.17
N LEU A 226 0.00 23.17 7.57
CA LEU A 226 -1.32 22.93 6.93
C LEU A 226 -2.30 24.10 7.17
N LEU A 227 -2.28 24.70 8.36
CA LEU A 227 -3.13 25.86 8.66
C LEU A 227 -2.66 27.14 7.94
N THR A 228 -1.35 27.33 7.75
CA THR A 228 -0.82 28.44 6.96
C THR A 228 -1.05 28.24 5.48
N TRP A 229 -0.97 27.02 4.97
CA TRP A 229 -1.30 26.72 3.57
C TRP A 229 -2.79 26.94 3.29
N LEU A 230 -3.68 26.43 4.16
CA LEU A 230 -5.13 26.64 4.07
C LEU A 230 -5.55 28.10 4.25
N ARG A 231 -4.83 28.88 5.08
CA ARG A 231 -5.07 30.33 5.21
C ARG A 231 -4.59 31.10 3.98
N ARG A 232 -3.48 30.71 3.35
CA ARG A 232 -3.00 31.34 2.12
C ARG A 232 -3.92 31.08 0.94
N THR A 233 -4.48 29.88 0.80
CA THR A 233 -5.45 29.54 -0.26
C THR A 233 -6.79 30.27 -0.05
N LYS A 234 -7.27 30.45 1.20
CA LYS A 234 -8.46 31.27 1.48
C LYS A 234 -8.23 32.77 1.23
N ALA A 235 -7.05 33.29 1.52
CA ALA A 235 -6.72 34.70 1.28
C ALA A 235 -6.55 35.04 -0.21
N ALA A 236 -6.18 34.05 -1.05
CA ALA A 236 -6.05 34.22 -2.50
C ALA A 236 -7.42 34.25 -3.22
N VAL A 237 -8.47 33.68 -2.59
CA VAL A 237 -9.84 33.61 -3.19
C VAL A 237 -10.71 34.80 -2.83
N VAL A 238 -10.33 35.64 -1.83
CA VAL A 238 -11.11 36.77 -1.32
C VAL A 238 -10.44 38.10 -1.66
N ARG A 239 -9.93 38.33 -2.87
CA ARG A 239 -9.69 39.68 -3.38
C ARG A 239 -10.76 40.03 -4.41
N PRO A 240 -11.78 40.86 -4.05
CA PRO A 240 -12.62 41.49 -5.05
C PRO A 240 -11.82 42.59 -5.76
N ARG A 241 -12.03 42.70 -7.06
CA ARG A 241 -11.59 43.83 -7.88
C ARG A 241 -12.39 45.09 -7.50
#